data_0797a2bd224a60fff6b2a1e53f5141e1
#
_entry.id   0797a2bd224a60fff6b2a1e53f5141e1
#
_cell.length_a   1.000
_cell.length_b   1.000
_cell.length_c   1.000
_cell.angle_alpha   90.00
_cell.angle_beta   90.00
_cell.angle_gamma   90.00
#
_symmetry.space_group_name_H-M   'P 1'
#
loop_
_entity.id
_entity.type
_entity.pdbx_description
1 polymer ?
#
loop_
_entity_poly.entity_id
_entity_poly.type
_entity_poly.pdbx_seq_one_letter_code
_entity_poly.pdbx_strand_id
1 'polypeptide(L)'
;MKKILAILLTGMMTATALAGCGGSSSSGSSKDDSKNAAGNAKNGKVYYLNFKPEQDKDWQALAKKYTDETGVEVTVKTAAEGTYESTLTAEMDKDNAPTLFQVNGPVGLANWKDYCADLSSSEIYNQLTSKDYALEEDGKVYGIAYVIETYGIIYNKTLLQKYCDSDFASVKKIEDINSFEKLKTVADEIQKNKDKLGVKGAFTSAGMDSSSDWRFKTHLANLPIYFEYKDKGIKSTDAIEGKYLDNYKNIWDLYITDSTCDPADLASKKGTDAETEFTSGEAVFFQNGSWEYSIVTKAGMKDDELGICLLYTSPSPR
;
A
#
# COMPACT_ATOMS: atom_id res chain seq x y z
N MET A 1 -42.94 -26.76 -0.01
CA MET A 1 -43.61 -27.51 1.07
C MET A 1 -42.66 -27.65 2.24
N LYS A 2 -43.11 -27.17 3.42
CA LYS A 2 -42.75 -27.56 4.80
C LYS A 2 -41.32 -27.18 5.27
N LYS A 3 -41.08 -26.55 6.35
CA LYS A 3 -41.73 -25.84 7.50
C LYS A 3 -40.59 -25.55 8.46
N ILE A 4 -40.40 -24.34 8.82
CA ILE A 4 -40.34 -23.69 10.14
C ILE A 4 -40.05 -24.66 11.31
N LEU A 5 -39.00 -24.37 12.09
CA LEU A 5 -39.02 -24.54 13.53
C LEU A 5 -38.20 -23.44 14.22
N ALA A 6 -38.93 -22.52 14.83
CA ALA A 6 -38.45 -21.58 15.84
C ALA A 6 -38.50 -22.26 17.21
N ILE A 7 -37.48 -22.06 18.04
CA ILE A 7 -37.57 -22.30 19.48
C ILE A 7 -37.07 -21.07 20.21
N LEU A 8 -38.03 -20.39 20.80
CA LEU A 8 -37.87 -19.44 21.90
C LEU A 8 -37.46 -20.20 23.19
N LEU A 9 -36.53 -19.63 23.94
CA LEU A 9 -36.46 -19.85 25.38
C LEU A 9 -36.20 -18.53 26.10
N THR A 10 -37.22 -18.11 26.78
CA THR A 10 -37.33 -16.94 27.67
C THR A 10 -36.92 -17.31 29.10
N GLY A 11 -36.34 -16.35 29.81
CA GLY A 11 -36.44 -16.24 31.29
C GLY A 11 -35.13 -16.57 32.02
N MET A 12 -34.55 -15.80 32.90
CA MET A 12 -35.16 -15.15 34.06
C MET A 12 -34.15 -14.14 34.66
N MET A 13 -34.65 -12.99 35.02
CA MET A 13 -34.01 -12.00 35.86
C MET A 13 -33.72 -12.53 37.26
N THR A 14 -32.63 -12.08 37.86
CA THR A 14 -32.61 -11.71 39.28
C THR A 14 -31.69 -10.52 39.52
N ALA A 15 -32.31 -9.47 39.98
CA ALA A 15 -31.67 -8.24 40.50
C ALA A 15 -31.22 -8.48 41.96
N THR A 16 -30.07 -7.96 42.30
CA THR A 16 -29.79 -7.57 43.68
C THR A 16 -29.07 -6.23 43.70
N ALA A 17 -29.80 -5.24 44.17
CA ALA A 17 -29.31 -3.94 44.58
C ALA A 17 -28.83 -4.03 46.03
N LEU A 18 -27.88 -3.14 46.39
CA LEU A 18 -27.78 -2.40 47.67
C LEU A 18 -26.36 -1.85 47.75
N ALA A 19 -26.15 -0.59 47.55
CA ALA A 19 -26.30 0.57 48.45
C ALA A 19 -25.04 0.77 49.33
N GLY A 20 -24.41 1.90 49.18
CA GLY A 20 -23.36 2.42 50.07
C GLY A 20 -23.08 3.88 49.75
N CYS A 21 -23.72 4.75 50.45
CA CYS A 21 -23.65 6.22 50.50
C CYS A 21 -22.33 6.79 50.98
N GLY A 22 -22.07 8.07 50.63
CA GLY A 22 -21.26 9.04 51.34
C GLY A 22 -20.41 9.82 50.35
N GLY A 23 -20.67 10.98 49.95
CA GLY A 23 -20.98 12.28 50.53
C GLY A 23 -19.68 13.11 50.55
N SER A 24 -19.54 14.10 49.69
CA SER A 24 -19.38 15.52 49.99
C SER A 24 -18.72 16.30 48.87
N SER A 25 -19.41 17.33 48.49
CA SER A 25 -19.04 18.43 47.62
C SER A 25 -17.79 19.20 48.12
N SER A 26 -16.92 19.60 47.19
CA SER A 26 -16.33 20.93 47.19
C SER A 26 -15.89 21.35 45.80
N SER A 27 -16.41 22.48 45.40
CA SER A 27 -16.05 23.33 44.27
C SER A 27 -14.59 23.78 44.35
N GLY A 28 -13.91 23.80 43.19
CA GLY A 28 -12.60 24.42 43.11
C GLY A 28 -11.96 24.36 41.74
N SER A 29 -12.20 25.38 40.95
CA SER A 29 -11.24 26.08 40.08
C SER A 29 -10.45 25.26 39.06
N SER A 30 -10.83 25.49 37.78
CA SER A 30 -9.98 25.36 36.61
C SER A 30 -8.60 25.96 36.82
N LYS A 31 -7.56 25.15 36.72
CA LYS A 31 -6.21 25.56 36.32
C LYS A 31 -5.70 24.67 35.23
N ASP A 32 -5.37 25.36 34.15
CA ASP A 32 -4.53 24.98 33.05
C ASP A 32 -3.42 24.00 33.48
N ASP A 33 -3.50 22.75 33.00
CA ASP A 33 -2.41 21.77 33.09
C ASP A 33 -2.04 21.26 31.72
N SER A 34 -1.58 22.17 30.86
CA SER A 34 -0.83 21.83 29.65
C SER A 34 0.67 21.71 29.92
N LYS A 35 1.05 20.92 30.92
CA LYS A 35 2.47 20.51 31.14
C LYS A 35 2.47 19.23 31.95
N ASN A 36 2.43 18.07 31.29
CA ASN A 36 3.07 16.81 31.70
C ASN A 36 2.59 15.64 30.88
N ALA A 37 2.89 15.65 29.58
CA ALA A 37 2.77 14.44 28.75
C ALA A 37 4.01 13.51 28.84
N ALA A 38 4.99 13.85 29.69
CA ALA A 38 6.23 13.07 29.84
C ALA A 38 6.32 12.24 31.15
N GLY A 39 5.24 12.17 31.94
CA GLY A 39 5.34 11.71 33.33
C GLY A 39 4.78 10.35 33.70
N ASN A 40 4.10 9.59 32.81
CA ASN A 40 3.47 8.31 33.18
C ASN A 40 3.57 7.20 32.13
N ALA A 41 4.69 7.14 31.42
CA ALA A 41 4.93 6.11 30.38
C ALA A 41 5.07 4.68 30.93
N LYS A 42 5.14 4.47 32.24
CA LYS A 42 5.40 3.14 32.83
C LYS A 42 4.21 2.16 32.79
N ASN A 43 3.01 2.60 32.44
CA ASN A 43 1.80 1.76 32.43
C ASN A 43 1.06 1.73 31.09
N GLY A 44 1.64 2.32 30.05
CA GLY A 44 1.07 2.26 28.69
C GLY A 44 1.45 0.98 27.96
N LYS A 45 0.64 0.61 26.99
CA LYS A 45 0.97 -0.43 26.01
C LYS A 45 0.58 0.06 24.61
N VAL A 46 1.33 -0.37 23.61
CA VAL A 46 1.04 -0.10 22.20
C VAL A 46 0.79 -1.41 21.49
N TYR A 47 -0.31 -1.47 20.75
CA TYR A 47 -0.55 -2.54 19.79
C TYR A 47 -0.59 -1.94 18.40
N TYR A 48 0.43 -2.26 17.59
CA TYR A 48 0.53 -1.84 16.19
C TYR A 48 0.10 -2.97 15.25
N LEU A 49 -0.93 -2.71 14.44
CA LEU A 49 -1.27 -3.56 13.32
C LEU A 49 -0.50 -3.10 12.08
N ASN A 50 0.54 -3.84 11.74
CA ASN A 50 1.43 -3.53 10.62
C ASN A 50 0.82 -3.96 9.28
N PHE A 51 0.81 -3.03 8.32
CA PHE A 51 0.35 -3.23 6.95
C PHE A 51 1.42 -3.86 6.05
N LYS A 52 2.73 -3.71 6.39
CA LYS A 52 3.87 -4.01 5.53
C LYS A 52 4.54 -5.33 5.94
N PRO A 53 4.17 -6.48 5.33
CA PRO A 53 4.77 -7.78 5.69
C PRO A 53 6.28 -7.82 5.38
N GLU A 54 6.75 -7.11 4.37
CA GLU A 54 8.17 -7.02 4.02
C GLU A 54 9.02 -6.35 5.10
N GLN A 55 8.40 -5.55 5.99
CA GLN A 55 9.04 -4.82 7.09
C GLN A 55 8.79 -5.47 8.47
N ASP A 56 8.17 -6.64 8.54
CA ASP A 56 7.80 -7.27 9.81
C ASP A 56 8.97 -7.37 10.80
N LYS A 57 10.12 -7.86 10.34
CA LYS A 57 11.30 -8.05 11.21
C LYS A 57 11.83 -6.72 11.78
N ASP A 58 11.79 -5.67 10.99
CA ASP A 58 12.26 -4.35 11.40
C ASP A 58 11.31 -3.73 12.44
N TRP A 59 10.00 -3.88 12.24
CA TRP A 59 9.01 -3.46 13.22
C TRP A 59 9.09 -4.24 14.53
N GLN A 60 9.30 -5.56 14.49
CA GLN A 60 9.53 -6.39 15.70
C GLN A 60 10.78 -5.94 16.45
N ALA A 61 11.88 -5.67 15.74
CA ALA A 61 13.12 -5.19 16.34
C ALA A 61 12.95 -3.79 16.97
N LEU A 62 12.26 -2.88 16.28
CA LEU A 62 11.97 -1.53 16.79
C LEU A 62 11.08 -1.59 18.04
N ALA A 63 10.02 -2.41 18.00
CA ALA A 63 9.12 -2.61 19.14
C ALA A 63 9.88 -3.10 20.39
N LYS A 64 10.73 -4.11 20.18
CA LYS A 64 11.59 -4.63 21.26
C LYS A 64 12.51 -3.54 21.83
N LYS A 65 13.21 -2.81 20.96
CA LYS A 65 14.11 -1.73 21.36
C LYS A 65 13.37 -0.67 22.18
N TYR A 66 12.21 -0.22 21.71
CA TYR A 66 11.41 0.78 22.41
C TYR A 66 10.93 0.28 23.78
N THR A 67 10.48 -0.98 23.85
CA THR A 67 10.09 -1.58 25.14
C THR A 67 11.26 -1.67 26.12
N ASP A 68 12.45 -2.09 25.64
CA ASP A 68 13.65 -2.19 26.48
C ASP A 68 14.10 -0.82 27.01
N GLU A 69 13.97 0.25 26.22
CA GLU A 69 14.40 1.61 26.57
C GLU A 69 13.39 2.35 27.47
N THR A 70 12.10 2.12 27.28
CA THR A 70 11.04 2.92 27.93
C THR A 70 10.24 2.17 28.98
N GLY A 71 10.25 0.84 28.93
CA GLY A 71 9.38 -0.02 29.74
C GLY A 71 7.92 -0.07 29.25
N VAL A 72 7.59 0.58 28.13
CA VAL A 72 6.29 0.50 27.47
C VAL A 72 6.23 -0.74 26.60
N GLU A 73 5.27 -1.63 26.86
CA GLU A 73 5.07 -2.82 26.05
C GLU A 73 4.58 -2.43 24.65
N VAL A 74 5.27 -2.92 23.60
CA VAL A 74 4.87 -2.76 22.21
C VAL A 74 4.67 -4.13 21.56
N THR A 75 3.45 -4.39 21.15
CA THR A 75 3.11 -5.59 20.36
C THR A 75 2.92 -5.20 18.90
N VAL A 76 3.58 -5.91 17.99
CA VAL A 76 3.37 -5.77 16.55
C VAL A 76 2.72 -7.03 16.00
N LYS A 77 1.59 -6.86 15.32
CA LYS A 77 0.98 -7.92 14.51
C LYS A 77 1.01 -7.48 13.06
N THR A 78 1.54 -8.33 12.20
CA THR A 78 1.61 -8.05 10.76
C THR A 78 0.49 -8.77 10.03
N ALA A 79 -0.29 -8.04 9.24
CA ALA A 79 -1.29 -8.62 8.36
C ALA A 79 -0.60 -9.31 7.17
N ALA A 80 -1.17 -10.42 6.70
CA ALA A 80 -0.71 -11.04 5.47
C ALA A 80 -1.00 -10.15 4.26
N GLU A 81 -0.23 -10.33 3.19
CA GLU A 81 -0.44 -9.57 1.96
C GLU A 81 -1.88 -9.66 1.46
N GLY A 82 -2.45 -8.53 1.07
CA GLY A 82 -3.82 -8.43 0.55
C GLY A 82 -4.94 -8.61 1.59
N THR A 83 -4.61 -8.79 2.88
CA THR A 83 -5.62 -9.08 3.94
C THR A 83 -5.74 -7.99 4.99
N TYR A 84 -5.09 -6.83 4.82
CA TYR A 84 -5.01 -5.83 5.88
C TYR A 84 -6.38 -5.34 6.37
N GLU A 85 -7.27 -4.93 5.48
CA GLU A 85 -8.58 -4.39 5.85
C GLU A 85 -9.45 -5.41 6.60
N SER A 86 -9.46 -6.66 6.14
CA SER A 86 -10.18 -7.74 6.82
C SER A 86 -9.57 -8.08 8.18
N THR A 87 -8.23 -8.01 8.27
CA THR A 87 -7.52 -8.21 9.53
C THR A 87 -7.80 -7.06 10.51
N LEU A 88 -7.76 -5.80 10.03
CA LEU A 88 -8.08 -4.63 10.85
C LEU A 88 -9.48 -4.70 11.41
N THR A 89 -10.48 -5.04 10.56
CA THR A 89 -11.87 -5.22 11.01
C THR A 89 -11.94 -6.26 12.12
N ALA A 90 -11.33 -7.43 11.94
CA ALA A 90 -11.35 -8.50 12.93
C ALA A 90 -10.58 -8.16 14.23
N GLU A 91 -9.55 -7.32 14.15
CA GLU A 91 -8.78 -6.89 15.33
C GLU A 91 -9.50 -5.76 16.09
N MET A 92 -10.20 -4.87 15.40
CA MET A 92 -10.97 -3.78 16.05
C MET A 92 -12.17 -4.26 16.85
N ASP A 93 -12.71 -5.43 16.53
CA ASP A 93 -13.82 -6.07 17.27
C ASP A 93 -13.37 -6.70 18.60
N LYS A 94 -12.07 -6.71 18.91
CA LYS A 94 -11.53 -7.34 20.12
C LYS A 94 -11.42 -6.36 21.28
N ASP A 95 -11.50 -6.88 22.51
CA ASP A 95 -11.24 -6.09 23.73
C ASP A 95 -9.85 -5.44 23.76
N ASN A 96 -8.86 -6.06 23.09
CA ASN A 96 -7.52 -5.54 22.92
C ASN A 96 -7.30 -5.17 21.45
N ALA A 97 -7.98 -4.12 20.99
CA ALA A 97 -7.88 -3.60 19.65
C ALA A 97 -6.54 -2.88 19.40
N PRO A 98 -6.09 -2.77 18.13
CA PRO A 98 -4.92 -1.97 17.79
C PRO A 98 -5.06 -0.51 18.24
N THR A 99 -4.02 0.00 18.88
CA THR A 99 -3.90 1.41 19.26
C THR A 99 -3.15 2.24 18.22
N LEU A 100 -2.48 1.56 17.31
CA LEU A 100 -1.79 2.14 16.16
C LEU A 100 -2.08 1.28 14.93
N PHE A 101 -2.63 1.86 13.89
CA PHE A 101 -3.02 1.17 12.67
C PHE A 101 -2.94 2.09 11.46
N GLN A 102 -2.87 1.53 10.27
CA GLN A 102 -2.80 2.28 9.03
C GLN A 102 -4.18 2.52 8.43
N VAL A 103 -4.38 3.74 7.96
CA VAL A 103 -5.56 4.16 7.20
C VAL A 103 -5.16 4.38 5.73
N ASN A 104 -5.82 3.66 4.83
CA ASN A 104 -5.51 3.69 3.40
C ASN A 104 -6.18 4.88 2.68
N GLY A 105 -5.59 6.05 2.82
CA GLY A 105 -6.04 7.25 2.14
C GLY A 105 -7.45 7.69 2.51
N PRO A 106 -8.09 8.55 1.69
CA PRO A 106 -9.44 9.08 1.98
C PRO A 106 -10.53 8.02 2.11
N VAL A 107 -10.46 6.94 1.31
CA VAL A 107 -11.43 5.83 1.39
C VAL A 107 -11.29 5.08 2.70
N GLY A 108 -10.05 4.79 3.12
CA GLY A 108 -9.80 4.19 4.43
C GLY A 108 -10.25 5.11 5.57
N LEU A 109 -10.03 6.43 5.45
CA LEU A 109 -10.49 7.38 6.45
C LEU A 109 -12.01 7.37 6.59
N ALA A 110 -12.76 7.33 5.49
CA ALA A 110 -14.21 7.23 5.53
C ALA A 110 -14.72 6.00 6.32
N ASN A 111 -13.96 4.91 6.30
CA ASN A 111 -14.31 3.68 7.03
C ASN A 111 -13.86 3.70 8.50
N TRP A 112 -12.75 4.36 8.82
CA TRP A 112 -12.07 4.25 10.11
C TRP A 112 -12.00 5.54 10.92
N LYS A 113 -12.57 6.65 10.44
CA LYS A 113 -12.51 7.97 11.07
C LYS A 113 -12.93 7.95 12.55
N ASP A 114 -13.99 7.23 12.87
CA ASP A 114 -14.53 7.18 14.24
C ASP A 114 -13.61 6.46 15.24
N TYR A 115 -12.63 5.70 14.74
CA TYR A 115 -11.60 5.04 15.53
C TYR A 115 -10.30 5.83 15.61
N CYS A 116 -10.18 6.91 14.84
CA CYS A 116 -8.96 7.72 14.76
C CYS A 116 -8.98 8.87 15.77
N ALA A 117 -7.85 9.06 16.45
CA ALA A 117 -7.65 10.24 17.27
C ALA A 117 -7.37 11.47 16.39
N ASP A 118 -7.75 12.65 16.88
CA ASP A 118 -7.35 13.93 16.26
C ASP A 118 -5.87 14.20 16.55
N LEU A 119 -5.05 14.18 15.51
CA LEU A 119 -3.61 14.38 15.57
C LEU A 119 -3.18 15.82 15.28
N SER A 120 -4.11 16.77 15.14
CA SER A 120 -3.83 18.16 14.74
C SER A 120 -2.84 18.88 15.66
N SER A 121 -2.81 18.51 16.95
CA SER A 121 -1.88 19.05 17.94
C SER A 121 -0.68 18.15 18.25
N SER A 122 -0.53 17.03 17.53
CA SER A 122 0.55 16.09 17.80
C SER A 122 1.91 16.64 17.37
N GLU A 123 2.95 16.26 18.10
CA GLU A 123 4.32 16.64 17.76
C GLU A 123 4.74 16.09 16.39
N ILE A 124 4.32 14.86 16.05
CA ILE A 124 4.61 14.24 14.75
C ILE A 124 4.00 15.05 13.61
N TYR A 125 2.74 15.51 13.73
CA TYR A 125 2.12 16.36 12.73
C TYR A 125 2.90 17.67 12.54
N ASN A 126 3.40 18.27 13.63
CA ASN A 126 4.18 19.50 13.56
C ASN A 126 5.52 19.33 12.84
N GLN A 127 6.11 18.13 12.86
CA GLN A 127 7.39 17.80 12.23
C GLN A 127 7.26 17.46 10.73
N LEU A 128 6.05 17.31 10.20
CA LEU A 128 5.86 17.03 8.76
C LEU A 128 6.46 18.15 7.91
N THR A 129 7.24 17.77 6.90
CA THR A 129 7.85 18.68 5.91
C THR A 129 6.82 19.32 4.98
N SER A 130 5.71 18.64 4.74
CA SER A 130 4.51 19.16 4.08
C SER A 130 3.27 18.65 4.77
N LYS A 131 2.29 19.50 4.96
CA LYS A 131 0.96 19.14 5.49
C LYS A 131 0.15 18.30 4.50
N ASP A 132 0.54 18.27 3.22
CA ASP A 132 -0.04 17.36 2.21
C ASP A 132 0.14 15.87 2.54
N TYR A 133 1.02 15.53 3.48
CA TYR A 133 1.22 14.17 3.98
C TYR A 133 0.28 13.78 5.13
N ALA A 134 -0.72 14.58 5.41
CA ALA A 134 -1.75 14.28 6.39
C ALA A 134 -3.09 13.93 5.72
N LEU A 135 -3.85 13.06 6.38
CA LEU A 135 -5.26 12.84 6.04
C LEU A 135 -6.11 13.75 6.91
N GLU A 136 -6.71 14.73 6.27
CA GLU A 136 -7.51 15.76 6.92
C GLU A 136 -8.97 15.67 6.49
N GLU A 137 -9.87 15.83 7.45
CA GLU A 137 -11.30 15.98 7.21
C GLU A 137 -11.90 16.90 8.29
N ASP A 138 -12.80 17.81 7.89
CA ASP A 138 -13.47 18.76 8.77
C ASP A 138 -12.51 19.58 9.66
N GLY A 139 -11.33 19.91 9.15
CA GLY A 139 -10.31 20.69 9.87
C GLY A 139 -9.54 19.93 10.95
N LYS A 140 -9.65 18.59 10.97
CA LYS A 140 -8.91 17.71 11.88
C LYS A 140 -8.00 16.77 11.11
N VAL A 141 -6.90 16.36 11.74
CA VAL A 141 -5.92 15.42 11.21
C VAL A 141 -6.17 14.03 11.80
N TYR A 142 -6.48 13.05 10.98
CA TYR A 142 -6.78 11.69 11.40
C TYR A 142 -5.71 10.66 11.03
N GLY A 143 -4.79 11.04 10.15
CA GLY A 143 -3.68 10.20 9.75
C GLY A 143 -2.48 11.01 9.29
N ILE A 144 -1.30 10.44 9.46
CA ILE A 144 -0.02 11.03 9.08
C ILE A 144 0.77 10.01 8.28
N ALA A 145 1.26 10.40 7.10
CA ALA A 145 2.10 9.52 6.31
C ALA A 145 3.44 9.28 7.03
N TYR A 146 3.80 8.02 7.17
CA TYR A 146 5.09 7.62 7.75
C TYR A 146 6.12 7.23 6.69
N VAL A 147 5.69 6.99 5.45
CA VAL A 147 6.54 6.63 4.32
C VAL A 147 5.94 7.15 3.02
N ILE A 148 6.82 7.46 2.06
CA ILE A 148 6.45 7.77 0.68
C ILE A 148 6.96 6.62 -0.19
N GLU A 149 6.05 6.00 -0.92
CA GLU A 149 6.35 4.94 -1.88
C GLU A 149 6.00 5.41 -3.29
N THR A 150 6.74 4.90 -4.25
CA THR A 150 6.52 5.19 -5.66
C THR A 150 6.19 3.91 -6.41
N TYR A 151 5.34 4.02 -7.42
CA TYR A 151 5.01 2.94 -8.34
C TYR A 151 5.61 3.24 -9.71
N GLY A 152 6.10 2.21 -10.39
CA GLY A 152 6.75 2.38 -11.69
C GLY A 152 7.04 1.06 -12.39
N ILE A 153 8.07 1.09 -13.21
CA ILE A 153 8.61 -0.08 -13.88
C ILE A 153 10.00 -0.35 -13.32
N ILE A 154 10.13 -1.46 -12.63
CA ILE A 154 11.42 -2.02 -12.21
C ILE A 154 11.95 -2.82 -13.40
N TYR A 155 13.24 -2.76 -13.66
CA TYR A 155 13.83 -3.50 -14.76
C TYR A 155 15.15 -4.18 -14.36
N ASN A 156 15.39 -5.34 -14.99
CA ASN A 156 16.65 -6.06 -14.87
C ASN A 156 17.65 -5.45 -15.86
N LYS A 157 18.64 -4.70 -15.34
CA LYS A 157 19.65 -4.03 -16.16
C LYS A 157 20.47 -4.98 -17.02
N THR A 158 20.80 -6.16 -16.48
CA THR A 158 21.57 -7.17 -17.20
C THR A 158 20.82 -7.68 -18.42
N LEU A 159 19.54 -8.01 -18.27
CA LEU A 159 18.70 -8.47 -19.38
C LEU A 159 18.42 -7.34 -20.38
N LEU A 160 18.16 -6.13 -19.89
CA LEU A 160 17.91 -4.98 -20.74
C LEU A 160 19.15 -4.57 -21.53
N GLN A 161 20.35 -4.66 -20.92
CA GLN A 161 21.61 -4.44 -21.64
C GLN A 161 21.84 -5.52 -22.71
N LYS A 162 21.57 -6.79 -22.36
CA LYS A 162 21.64 -7.90 -23.33
C LYS A 162 20.72 -7.67 -24.54
N TYR A 163 19.52 -7.11 -24.32
CA TYR A 163 18.65 -6.66 -25.40
C TYR A 163 19.33 -5.56 -26.22
N CYS A 164 19.84 -4.48 -25.59
CA CYS A 164 20.47 -3.36 -26.28
C CYS A 164 21.67 -3.80 -27.17
N ASP A 165 22.39 -4.82 -26.72
CA ASP A 165 23.56 -5.37 -27.43
C ASP A 165 23.16 -6.34 -28.56
N SER A 166 21.90 -6.74 -28.65
CA SER A 166 21.41 -7.71 -29.66
C SER A 166 21.32 -7.08 -31.05
N ASP A 167 21.32 -7.95 -32.07
CA ASP A 167 21.16 -7.56 -33.48
C ASP A 167 19.73 -7.08 -33.82
N PHE A 168 18.75 -7.48 -33.01
CA PHE A 168 17.33 -7.14 -33.22
C PHE A 168 16.88 -5.90 -32.44
N ALA A 169 17.73 -5.32 -31.59
CA ALA A 169 17.37 -4.15 -30.83
C ALA A 169 17.40 -2.87 -31.70
N SER A 170 16.31 -2.12 -31.70
CA SER A 170 16.27 -0.77 -32.30
C SER A 170 16.81 0.30 -31.37
N VAL A 171 16.77 0.08 -30.03
CA VAL A 171 17.33 0.95 -29.01
C VAL A 171 18.62 0.33 -28.48
N LYS A 172 19.73 1.07 -28.56
CA LYS A 172 21.07 0.57 -28.25
C LYS A 172 21.60 0.96 -26.88
N LYS A 173 20.88 1.82 -26.15
CA LYS A 173 21.25 2.25 -24.79
C LYS A 173 20.01 2.32 -23.92
N ILE A 174 20.12 1.88 -22.67
CA ILE A 174 19.02 1.92 -21.70
C ILE A 174 18.51 3.36 -21.51
N GLU A 175 19.40 4.33 -21.47
CA GLU A 175 19.07 5.75 -21.27
C GLU A 175 18.25 6.35 -22.41
N ASP A 176 18.30 5.74 -23.60
CA ASP A 176 17.50 6.18 -24.75
C ASP A 176 16.04 5.74 -24.68
N ILE A 177 15.68 4.84 -23.75
CA ILE A 177 14.30 4.45 -23.47
C ILE A 177 13.65 5.54 -22.60
N ASN A 178 13.30 6.66 -23.23
CA ASN A 178 12.86 7.89 -22.56
C ASN A 178 11.46 8.38 -22.97
N SER A 179 10.69 7.54 -23.63
CA SER A 179 9.28 7.79 -23.96
C SER A 179 8.47 6.48 -23.96
N PHE A 180 7.15 6.61 -23.89
CA PHE A 180 6.27 5.45 -23.99
C PHE A 180 6.44 4.70 -25.31
N GLU A 181 6.57 5.41 -26.44
CA GLU A 181 6.76 4.80 -27.75
C GLU A 181 8.04 3.96 -27.80
N LYS A 182 9.12 4.44 -27.21
CA LYS A 182 10.37 3.67 -27.12
C LYS A 182 10.25 2.48 -26.19
N LEU A 183 9.61 2.64 -25.02
CA LEU A 183 9.33 1.51 -24.13
C LEU A 183 8.50 0.44 -24.83
N LYS A 184 7.44 0.86 -25.54
CA LYS A 184 6.59 -0.07 -26.30
C LYS A 184 7.39 -0.80 -27.38
N THR A 185 8.20 -0.07 -28.14
CA THR A 185 9.07 -0.68 -29.17
C THR A 185 10.00 -1.71 -28.55
N VAL A 186 10.65 -1.37 -27.44
CA VAL A 186 11.56 -2.29 -26.75
C VAL A 186 10.84 -3.52 -26.23
N ALA A 187 9.66 -3.35 -25.62
CA ALA A 187 8.87 -4.46 -25.11
C ALA A 187 8.39 -5.39 -26.24
N ASP A 188 7.84 -4.83 -27.34
CA ASP A 188 7.41 -5.58 -28.52
C ASP A 188 8.60 -6.39 -29.13
N GLU A 189 9.78 -5.77 -29.23
CA GLU A 189 10.98 -6.43 -29.76
C GLU A 189 11.49 -7.54 -28.83
N ILE A 190 11.50 -7.33 -27.53
CA ILE A 190 11.83 -8.36 -26.53
C ILE A 190 10.83 -9.50 -26.61
N GLN A 191 9.53 -9.21 -26.60
CA GLN A 191 8.47 -10.23 -26.66
C GLN A 191 8.59 -11.08 -27.93
N LYS A 192 8.82 -10.45 -29.08
CA LYS A 192 9.02 -11.12 -30.35
C LYS A 192 10.26 -12.01 -30.38
N ASN A 193 11.32 -11.62 -29.70
CA ASN A 193 12.62 -12.31 -29.70
C ASN A 193 12.94 -12.95 -28.33
N LYS A 194 11.95 -13.22 -27.49
CA LYS A 194 12.12 -13.70 -26.12
C LYS A 194 12.99 -14.95 -26.00
N ASP A 195 12.85 -15.90 -26.96
CA ASP A 195 13.65 -17.13 -26.99
C ASP A 195 15.15 -16.82 -27.20
N LYS A 196 15.48 -15.86 -28.08
CA LYS A 196 16.87 -15.44 -28.31
C LYS A 196 17.46 -14.72 -27.09
N LEU A 197 16.64 -13.95 -26.39
CA LEU A 197 17.05 -13.25 -25.17
C LEU A 197 17.13 -14.21 -23.98
N GLY A 198 16.39 -15.32 -24.01
CA GLY A 198 16.32 -16.31 -22.93
C GLY A 198 15.34 -15.92 -21.83
N VAL A 199 14.27 -15.21 -22.18
CA VAL A 199 13.20 -14.79 -21.28
C VAL A 199 11.86 -15.39 -21.71
N LYS A 200 10.84 -15.35 -20.84
CA LYS A 200 9.47 -15.78 -21.15
C LYS A 200 8.60 -14.62 -21.68
N GLY A 201 8.92 -13.39 -21.31
CA GLY A 201 8.22 -12.21 -21.73
C GLY A 201 9.00 -10.94 -21.47
N ALA A 202 8.55 -9.81 -22.04
CA ALA A 202 9.13 -8.51 -21.73
C ALA A 202 8.73 -8.08 -20.33
N PHE A 203 7.46 -8.20 -19.96
CA PHE A 203 6.92 -7.90 -18.63
C PHE A 203 6.59 -9.17 -17.85
N THR A 204 6.61 -9.06 -16.52
CA THR A 204 6.05 -10.08 -15.64
C THR A 204 4.54 -10.21 -15.84
N SER A 205 3.94 -11.29 -15.30
CA SER A 205 2.51 -11.58 -15.40
C SER A 205 1.57 -10.61 -14.67
N ALA A 206 2.07 -9.52 -14.15
CA ALA A 206 1.34 -8.41 -13.57
C ALA A 206 0.52 -8.68 -12.29
N GLY A 207 0.25 -9.92 -11.92
CA GLY A 207 -0.54 -10.25 -10.73
C GLY A 207 -1.97 -9.70 -10.80
N MET A 208 -2.78 -10.23 -11.71
CA MET A 208 -4.19 -9.81 -11.89
C MET A 208 -5.20 -10.65 -11.10
N ASP A 209 -4.75 -11.59 -10.29
CA ASP A 209 -5.57 -12.25 -9.29
C ASP A 209 -6.20 -11.23 -8.33
N SER A 210 -7.37 -11.53 -7.81
CA SER A 210 -8.15 -10.60 -6.95
C SER A 210 -7.40 -10.10 -5.71
N SER A 211 -6.37 -10.80 -5.25
CA SER A 211 -5.50 -10.38 -4.14
C SER A 211 -4.42 -9.38 -4.58
N SER A 212 -4.14 -9.28 -5.88
CA SER A 212 -3.00 -8.56 -6.44
C SER A 212 -3.37 -7.50 -7.50
N ASP A 213 -4.61 -7.48 -7.98
CA ASP A 213 -5.09 -6.62 -9.08
C ASP A 213 -5.21 -5.13 -8.70
N TRP A 214 -5.02 -4.77 -7.45
CA TRP A 214 -4.95 -3.38 -6.97
C TRP A 214 -3.87 -2.57 -7.69
N ARG A 215 -2.86 -3.23 -8.26
CA ARG A 215 -1.82 -2.60 -9.10
C ARG A 215 -2.44 -1.89 -10.31
N PHE A 216 -3.48 -2.46 -10.88
CA PHE A 216 -4.23 -1.91 -12.01
C PHE A 216 -5.40 -1.04 -11.58
N LYS A 217 -6.21 -1.52 -10.63
CA LYS A 217 -7.43 -0.85 -10.16
C LYS A 217 -7.15 0.48 -9.46
N THR A 218 -6.02 0.60 -8.77
CA THR A 218 -5.69 1.79 -7.99
C THR A 218 -4.43 2.47 -8.51
N HIS A 219 -3.26 1.86 -8.41
CA HIS A 219 -2.00 2.53 -8.71
C HIS A 219 -1.92 3.00 -10.15
N LEU A 220 -2.18 2.13 -11.12
CA LEU A 220 -2.15 2.53 -12.52
C LEU A 220 -3.34 3.42 -12.89
N ALA A 221 -4.56 3.10 -12.42
CA ALA A 221 -5.76 3.88 -12.72
C ALA A 221 -5.77 5.27 -12.07
N ASN A 222 -5.09 5.46 -10.95
CA ASN A 222 -4.99 6.77 -10.29
C ASN A 222 -4.30 7.83 -11.15
N LEU A 223 -3.37 7.44 -12.01
CA LEU A 223 -2.63 8.41 -12.85
C LEU A 223 -3.54 9.18 -13.82
N PRO A 224 -4.37 8.54 -14.66
CA PRO A 224 -5.27 9.25 -15.55
C PRO A 224 -6.28 10.13 -14.77
N ILE A 225 -6.77 9.66 -13.62
CA ILE A 225 -7.67 10.41 -12.75
C ILE A 225 -6.95 11.63 -12.17
N TYR A 226 -5.73 11.47 -11.67
CA TYR A 226 -4.92 12.58 -11.15
C TYR A 226 -4.71 13.68 -12.19
N PHE A 227 -4.36 13.32 -13.44
CA PHE A 227 -4.15 14.30 -14.49
C PHE A 227 -5.45 15.01 -14.90
N GLU A 228 -6.57 14.29 -14.91
CA GLU A 228 -7.87 14.93 -15.14
C GLU A 228 -8.23 15.93 -14.03
N TYR A 229 -7.99 15.57 -12.76
CA TYR A 229 -8.19 16.48 -11.63
C TYR A 229 -7.27 17.70 -11.70
N LYS A 230 -6.01 17.48 -12.06
CA LYS A 230 -5.02 18.56 -12.22
C LYS A 230 -5.43 19.55 -13.30
N ASP A 231 -5.89 19.08 -14.45
CA ASP A 231 -6.35 19.92 -15.54
C ASP A 231 -7.56 20.77 -15.17
N LYS A 232 -8.46 20.21 -14.36
CA LYS A 232 -9.66 20.88 -13.87
C LYS A 232 -9.43 21.74 -12.62
N GLY A 233 -8.29 21.62 -11.97
CA GLY A 233 -8.01 22.29 -10.69
C GLY A 233 -8.91 21.83 -9.55
N ILE A 234 -9.35 20.56 -9.55
CA ILE A 234 -10.25 19.98 -8.54
C ILE A 234 -9.52 18.91 -7.72
N LYS A 235 -10.06 18.59 -6.53
CA LYS A 235 -9.53 17.53 -5.64
C LYS A 235 -10.46 16.31 -5.56
N SER A 236 -11.72 16.46 -5.98
CA SER A 236 -12.72 15.38 -5.97
C SER A 236 -13.79 15.64 -7.03
N THR A 237 -14.50 14.60 -7.43
CA THR A 237 -15.67 14.68 -8.31
C THR A 237 -16.55 13.45 -8.12
N ASP A 238 -17.85 13.58 -8.35
CA ASP A 238 -18.79 12.45 -8.36
C ASP A 238 -18.63 11.56 -9.60
N ALA A 239 -18.03 12.10 -10.68
CA ALA A 239 -17.80 11.37 -11.92
C ALA A 239 -16.57 11.90 -12.66
N ILE A 240 -15.72 11.00 -13.16
CA ILE A 240 -14.61 11.32 -14.06
C ILE A 240 -15.09 11.40 -15.50
N GLU A 241 -14.44 12.22 -16.33
CA GLU A 241 -14.72 12.31 -17.77
C GLU A 241 -13.98 11.27 -18.60
N GLY A 242 -12.90 10.70 -18.02
CA GLY A 242 -12.09 9.70 -18.70
C GLY A 242 -11.14 10.27 -19.74
N LYS A 243 -10.74 11.53 -19.62
CA LYS A 243 -9.87 12.23 -20.58
C LYS A 243 -8.57 11.48 -20.93
N TYR A 244 -8.03 10.73 -19.99
CA TYR A 244 -6.75 10.01 -20.14
C TYR A 244 -6.90 8.48 -20.20
N LEU A 245 -8.08 7.96 -20.55
CA LEU A 245 -8.32 6.51 -20.63
C LEU A 245 -7.49 5.83 -21.72
N ASP A 246 -7.22 6.51 -22.84
CA ASP A 246 -6.37 5.95 -23.89
C ASP A 246 -4.92 5.75 -23.42
N ASN A 247 -4.40 6.66 -22.61
CA ASN A 247 -3.06 6.50 -22.01
C ASN A 247 -3.03 5.32 -21.05
N TYR A 248 -4.06 5.18 -20.21
CA TYR A 248 -4.21 4.03 -19.31
C TYR A 248 -4.30 2.72 -20.08
N LYS A 249 -5.13 2.70 -21.14
CA LYS A 249 -5.28 1.52 -22.01
C LYS A 249 -3.96 1.12 -22.67
N ASN A 250 -3.20 2.07 -23.18
CA ASN A 250 -1.94 1.80 -23.88
C ASN A 250 -0.93 1.07 -22.98
N ILE A 251 -0.75 1.52 -21.73
CA ILE A 251 0.17 0.87 -20.80
C ILE A 251 -0.39 -0.48 -20.30
N TRP A 252 -1.70 -0.56 -20.09
CA TRP A 252 -2.37 -1.79 -19.74
C TRP A 252 -2.21 -2.85 -20.82
N ASP A 253 -2.48 -2.48 -22.08
CA ASP A 253 -2.34 -3.38 -23.23
C ASP A 253 -0.92 -3.96 -23.28
N LEU A 254 0.10 -3.11 -23.07
CA LEU A 254 1.49 -3.53 -23.06
C LEU A 254 1.78 -4.58 -21.98
N TYR A 255 1.25 -4.39 -20.78
CA TYR A 255 1.40 -5.37 -19.68
C TYR A 255 0.65 -6.68 -19.93
N ILE A 256 -0.41 -6.67 -20.74
CA ILE A 256 -1.17 -7.86 -21.10
C ILE A 256 -0.50 -8.59 -22.26
N THR A 257 -0.13 -7.87 -23.34
CA THR A 257 0.34 -8.48 -24.59
C THR A 257 1.77 -8.98 -24.50
N ASP A 258 2.62 -8.27 -23.76
CA ASP A 258 4.06 -8.54 -23.67
C ASP A 258 4.46 -9.19 -22.35
N SER A 259 3.53 -9.96 -21.80
CA SER A 259 3.67 -10.68 -20.54
C SER A 259 4.41 -12.01 -20.69
N THR A 260 4.89 -12.53 -19.56
CA THR A 260 5.45 -13.89 -19.42
C THR A 260 4.43 -15.00 -19.64
N CYS A 261 3.14 -14.72 -19.50
CA CYS A 261 2.06 -15.69 -19.68
C CYS A 261 1.04 -15.25 -20.71
N ASP A 262 0.19 -16.19 -21.14
CA ASP A 262 -0.94 -15.90 -22.02
C ASP A 262 -1.91 -14.92 -21.34
N PRO A 263 -2.47 -13.93 -22.07
CA PRO A 263 -3.48 -13.01 -21.53
C PRO A 263 -4.66 -13.71 -20.84
N ALA A 264 -5.06 -14.90 -21.30
CA ALA A 264 -6.15 -15.67 -20.69
C ALA A 264 -5.82 -16.15 -19.25
N ASP A 265 -4.54 -16.32 -18.93
CA ASP A 265 -4.08 -16.83 -17.64
C ASP A 265 -3.79 -15.73 -16.61
N LEU A 266 -3.73 -14.47 -17.04
CA LEU A 266 -3.36 -13.33 -16.17
C LEU A 266 -4.27 -13.18 -14.95
N ALA A 267 -5.56 -13.50 -15.07
CA ALA A 267 -6.52 -13.42 -13.97
C ALA A 267 -6.22 -14.39 -12.80
N SER A 268 -5.40 -15.41 -13.04
CA SER A 268 -4.96 -16.37 -12.03
C SER A 268 -3.60 -16.03 -11.40
N LYS A 269 -2.88 -15.06 -11.97
CA LYS A 269 -1.53 -14.71 -11.57
C LYS A 269 -1.52 -13.78 -10.35
N LYS A 270 -0.77 -14.17 -9.33
CA LYS A 270 -0.57 -13.42 -8.09
C LYS A 270 0.64 -12.50 -8.18
N GLY A 271 0.75 -11.55 -7.26
CA GLY A 271 1.96 -10.73 -7.12
C GLY A 271 3.22 -11.56 -6.93
N THR A 272 3.15 -12.62 -6.12
CA THR A 272 4.25 -13.55 -5.87
C THR A 272 4.69 -14.35 -7.11
N ASP A 273 3.81 -14.59 -8.07
CA ASP A 273 4.19 -15.19 -9.36
C ASP A 273 5.05 -14.18 -10.15
N ALA A 274 4.62 -12.91 -10.22
CA ALA A 274 5.35 -11.85 -10.89
C ALA A 274 6.73 -11.57 -10.24
N GLU A 275 6.82 -11.59 -8.91
CA GLU A 275 8.07 -11.51 -8.15
C GLU A 275 9.02 -12.66 -8.53
N THR A 276 8.51 -13.87 -8.58
CA THR A 276 9.29 -15.07 -8.95
C THR A 276 9.79 -15.00 -10.39
N GLU A 277 8.92 -14.60 -11.33
CA GLU A 277 9.27 -14.45 -12.75
C GLU A 277 10.38 -13.41 -12.94
N PHE A 278 10.31 -12.29 -12.23
CA PHE A 278 11.34 -11.25 -12.30
C PHE A 278 12.66 -11.70 -11.69
N THR A 279 12.63 -12.25 -10.47
CA THR A 279 13.84 -12.65 -9.73
C THR A 279 14.54 -13.87 -10.33
N SER A 280 13.81 -14.72 -11.07
CA SER A 280 14.40 -15.83 -11.84
C SER A 280 14.86 -15.43 -13.25
N GLY A 281 14.73 -14.16 -13.64
CA GLY A 281 15.15 -13.66 -14.94
C GLY A 281 14.26 -14.08 -16.10
N GLU A 282 13.00 -14.38 -15.85
CA GLU A 282 12.01 -14.75 -16.87
C GLU A 282 11.41 -13.54 -17.57
N ALA A 283 11.53 -12.34 -16.97
CA ALA A 283 11.08 -11.07 -17.52
C ALA A 283 12.14 -9.98 -17.37
N VAL A 284 12.10 -9.01 -18.28
CA VAL A 284 12.98 -7.83 -18.27
C VAL A 284 12.41 -6.72 -17.40
N PHE A 285 11.09 -6.53 -17.44
CA PHE A 285 10.34 -5.48 -16.77
C PHE A 285 9.38 -6.05 -15.73
N PHE A 286 9.29 -5.35 -14.60
CA PHE A 286 8.39 -5.67 -13.51
C PHE A 286 7.63 -4.41 -13.08
N GLN A 287 6.34 -4.36 -13.33
CA GLN A 287 5.46 -3.26 -12.97
C GLN A 287 5.06 -3.37 -11.49
N ASN A 288 5.74 -2.64 -10.63
CA ASN A 288 5.48 -2.64 -9.20
C ASN A 288 6.05 -1.40 -8.53
N GLY A 289 6.05 -1.34 -7.21
CA GLY A 289 6.49 -0.19 -6.45
C GLY A 289 7.84 -0.37 -5.75
N SER A 290 8.29 0.71 -5.13
CA SER A 290 9.57 0.77 -4.42
C SER A 290 9.68 -0.22 -3.25
N TRP A 291 8.57 -0.72 -2.72
CA TRP A 291 8.53 -1.78 -1.70
C TRP A 291 9.13 -3.11 -2.16
N GLU A 292 9.12 -3.38 -3.47
CA GLU A 292 9.68 -4.60 -4.05
C GLU A 292 11.20 -4.70 -3.91
N TYR A 293 11.90 -3.58 -3.70
CA TYR A 293 13.34 -3.57 -3.56
C TYR A 293 13.82 -4.58 -2.50
N SER A 294 13.21 -4.58 -1.33
CA SER A 294 13.60 -5.50 -0.27
C SER A 294 13.27 -6.97 -0.59
N ILE A 295 12.25 -7.23 -1.39
CA ILE A 295 11.83 -8.56 -1.81
C ILE A 295 12.82 -9.11 -2.83
N VAL A 296 13.09 -8.35 -3.91
CA VAL A 296 13.98 -8.80 -4.99
C VAL A 296 15.43 -8.93 -4.53
N THR A 297 15.89 -8.07 -3.62
CA THR A 297 17.26 -8.19 -3.06
C THR A 297 17.39 -9.36 -2.11
N LYS A 298 16.38 -9.67 -1.30
CA LYS A 298 16.34 -10.90 -0.47
C LYS A 298 16.31 -12.16 -1.33
N ALA A 299 15.74 -12.11 -2.54
CA ALA A 299 15.78 -13.20 -3.51
C ALA A 299 17.13 -13.35 -4.23
N GLY A 300 18.10 -12.44 -3.99
CA GLY A 300 19.46 -12.53 -4.47
C GLY A 300 19.84 -11.58 -5.60
N MET A 301 18.93 -10.73 -6.08
CA MET A 301 19.28 -9.70 -7.06
C MET A 301 20.15 -8.61 -6.41
N LYS A 302 21.12 -8.11 -7.15
CA LYS A 302 22.03 -7.07 -6.67
C LYS A 302 21.56 -5.68 -7.12
N ASP A 303 21.98 -4.63 -6.39
CA ASP A 303 21.65 -3.24 -6.69
C ASP A 303 22.08 -2.80 -8.10
N ASP A 304 23.22 -3.27 -8.55
CA ASP A 304 23.74 -2.95 -9.88
C ASP A 304 22.97 -3.64 -11.02
N GLU A 305 22.21 -4.70 -10.70
CA GLU A 305 21.32 -5.39 -11.63
C GLU A 305 19.92 -4.77 -11.71
N LEU A 306 19.56 -3.87 -10.77
CA LEU A 306 18.24 -3.28 -10.66
C LEU A 306 18.21 -1.83 -11.15
N GLY A 307 17.15 -1.49 -11.86
CA GLY A 307 16.78 -0.12 -12.18
C GLY A 307 15.28 0.10 -11.97
N ILE A 308 14.90 1.36 -11.76
CA ILE A 308 13.49 1.76 -11.68
C ILE A 308 13.26 2.97 -12.57
N CYS A 309 12.17 2.99 -13.30
CA CYS A 309 11.76 4.11 -14.12
C CYS A 309 10.33 4.54 -13.78
N LEU A 310 10.15 5.80 -13.43
CA LEU A 310 8.86 6.40 -13.12
C LEU A 310 8.20 7.08 -14.33
N LEU A 311 8.95 7.32 -15.41
CA LEU A 311 8.52 8.11 -16.58
C LEU A 311 7.40 7.44 -17.39
N TYR A 312 7.31 6.11 -17.35
CA TYR A 312 6.44 5.36 -18.25
C TYR A 312 5.10 4.96 -17.64
N THR A 313 4.96 5.15 -16.34
CA THR A 313 3.70 4.90 -15.63
C THR A 313 2.80 6.13 -15.58
N SER A 314 3.37 7.29 -15.90
CA SER A 314 2.63 8.54 -15.99
C SER A 314 2.12 8.73 -17.43
N PRO A 315 0.82 8.93 -17.65
CA PRO A 315 0.28 9.41 -18.91
C PRO A 315 0.63 10.90 -19.09
N SER A 316 1.88 11.28 -18.81
CA SER A 316 2.30 12.68 -18.98
C SER A 316 2.20 13.04 -20.47
N PRO A 317 1.40 14.04 -20.81
CA PRO A 317 1.46 14.66 -22.12
C PRO A 317 2.74 15.54 -22.13
N ARG A 318 3.84 14.97 -22.53
CA ARG A 318 5.05 15.73 -22.93
C ARG A 318 5.37 15.40 -24.34
#